data_de1a1531ed81514926016c3d88c78d17
#
_entry.id   de1a1531ed81514926016c3d88c78d17
#
_cell.length_a   1.000
_cell.length_b   1.000
_cell.length_c   1.000
_cell.angle_alpha   90.00
_cell.angle_beta   90.00
_cell.angle_gamma   90.00
#
_symmetry.space_group_name_H-M   'P 1'
#
loop_
_entity.id
_entity.type
_entity.pdbx_description
1 polymer ?
#
loop_
_entity_poly.entity_id
_entity_poly.type
_entity_poly.pdbx_seq_one_letter_code
_entity_poly.pdbx_strand_id
1 'polypeptide(L)'
;MANRLNQLLDFFLPRFCFSCNSKLNNDQSNLCNTCFGEIHQADQIRLQHEFIRKFADENIISGFTSAFVFEKDKALQHLIHALKYNENFRIGIYLGKKAAQLCKDTIMRWNADYLIPIPLHHLKKAERGYNQSFYIAKGIGSVLKIKINHNSLKRIRYTGTQTELSLTERRDNIKDAFKIINAKSIKSKNIILVDDVITTGATILECSKILLMNGAAKIFALSVAIAD
;
A
#
# COMPACT_ATOMS: atom_id res chain seq x y z
N MET A 1 21.71 8.69 -26.72
CA MET A 1 21.56 7.36 -27.35
C MET A 1 20.40 6.55 -26.76
N ALA A 2 20.13 6.56 -25.46
CA ALA A 2 19.03 5.82 -24.81
C ALA A 2 17.62 6.16 -25.35
N ASN A 3 17.39 7.38 -25.81
CA ASN A 3 16.07 7.85 -26.28
C ASN A 3 15.63 7.22 -27.62
N ARG A 4 16.56 6.94 -28.53
CA ARG A 4 16.24 6.34 -29.86
C ARG A 4 15.95 4.84 -29.76
N LEU A 5 16.63 4.14 -28.83
CA LEU A 5 16.39 2.71 -28.58
C LEU A 5 14.99 2.48 -27.96
N ASN A 6 14.59 3.36 -27.04
CA ASN A 6 13.26 3.32 -26.44
C ASN A 6 12.14 3.63 -27.45
N GLN A 7 12.38 4.54 -28.42
CA GLN A 7 11.43 4.83 -29.50
C GLN A 7 11.23 3.65 -30.46
N LEU A 8 12.31 2.93 -30.79
CA LEU A 8 12.23 1.71 -31.57
C LEU A 8 11.52 0.58 -30.83
N LEU A 9 11.78 0.41 -29.55
CA LEU A 9 11.09 -0.58 -28.71
C LEU A 9 9.61 -0.25 -28.56
N ASP A 10 9.21 1.01 -28.40
CA ASP A 10 7.81 1.44 -28.30
C ASP A 10 7.05 1.31 -29.66
N PHE A 11 7.76 1.19 -30.78
CA PHE A 11 7.15 0.88 -32.08
C PHE A 11 6.74 -0.61 -32.15
N PHE A 12 7.61 -1.53 -31.71
CA PHE A 12 7.36 -2.97 -31.78
C PHE A 12 6.59 -3.50 -30.55
N LEU A 13 6.75 -2.87 -29.39
CA LEU A 13 6.13 -3.25 -28.11
C LEU A 13 5.49 -2.01 -27.46
N PRO A 14 4.39 -1.49 -28.03
CA PRO A 14 3.75 -0.29 -27.52
C PRO A 14 3.18 -0.54 -26.13
N ARG A 15 3.38 0.44 -25.24
CA ARG A 15 2.81 0.44 -23.90
C ARG A 15 1.46 1.13 -23.91
N PHE A 16 0.51 0.58 -23.18
CA PHE A 16 -0.86 1.09 -23.10
C PHE A 16 -1.23 1.51 -21.68
N CYS A 17 -2.09 2.51 -21.57
CA CYS A 17 -2.65 2.98 -20.32
C CYS A 17 -3.55 1.90 -19.70
N PHE A 18 -3.33 1.54 -18.44
CA PHE A 18 -4.13 0.53 -17.73
C PHE A 18 -5.59 0.93 -17.51
N SER A 19 -5.93 2.19 -17.70
CA SER A 19 -7.31 2.67 -17.54
C SER A 19 -8.05 2.80 -18.86
N CYS A 20 -7.56 3.65 -19.79
CA CYS A 20 -8.26 3.97 -21.04
C CYS A 20 -7.72 3.23 -22.27
N ASN A 21 -6.71 2.39 -22.09
CA ASN A 21 -6.03 1.63 -23.16
C ASN A 21 -5.42 2.49 -24.31
N SER A 22 -5.25 3.80 -24.09
CA SER A 22 -4.52 4.64 -25.04
C SER A 22 -3.03 4.33 -25.02
N LYS A 23 -2.34 4.49 -26.15
CA LYS A 23 -0.88 4.33 -26.25
C LYS A 23 -0.20 5.35 -25.35
N LEU A 24 0.77 4.90 -24.54
CA LEU A 24 1.55 5.75 -23.64
C LEU A 24 2.71 6.42 -24.39
N ASN A 25 3.03 7.66 -24.00
CA ASN A 25 4.23 8.36 -24.42
C ASN A 25 5.46 7.88 -23.64
N ASN A 26 6.65 8.30 -24.07
CA ASN A 26 7.93 7.85 -23.51
C ASN A 26 8.14 8.20 -22.02
N ASP A 27 7.51 9.28 -21.54
CA ASP A 27 7.53 9.76 -20.16
C ASP A 27 6.50 9.06 -19.27
N GLN A 28 5.58 8.31 -19.84
CA GLN A 28 4.49 7.61 -19.15
C GLN A 28 4.82 6.11 -19.02
N SER A 29 4.40 5.50 -17.91
CA SER A 29 4.73 4.09 -17.64
C SER A 29 3.53 3.18 -17.42
N ASN A 30 2.48 3.64 -16.76
CA ASN A 30 1.31 2.83 -16.40
C ASN A 30 -0.02 3.53 -16.71
N LEU A 31 -0.07 4.85 -16.60
CA LEU A 31 -1.22 5.68 -16.93
C LEU A 31 -0.81 6.83 -17.87
N CYS A 32 -1.72 7.23 -18.73
CA CYS A 32 -1.62 8.50 -19.43
C CYS A 32 -1.88 9.68 -18.46
N ASN A 33 -1.46 10.89 -18.86
CA ASN A 33 -1.61 12.07 -18.01
C ASN A 33 -3.07 12.40 -17.71
N THR A 34 -3.98 12.18 -18.63
CA THR A 34 -5.43 12.37 -18.46
C THR A 34 -5.96 11.47 -17.33
N CYS A 35 -5.75 10.15 -17.45
CA CYS A 35 -6.22 9.20 -16.43
C CYS A 35 -5.53 9.40 -15.07
N PHE A 36 -4.27 9.83 -15.05
CA PHE A 36 -3.59 10.15 -13.80
C PHE A 36 -4.16 11.42 -13.16
N GLY A 37 -4.49 12.44 -13.96
CA GLY A 37 -5.10 13.69 -13.51
C GLY A 37 -6.50 13.54 -12.92
N GLU A 38 -7.21 12.46 -13.28
CA GLU A 38 -8.54 12.13 -12.74
C GLU A 38 -8.48 11.42 -11.37
N ILE A 39 -7.31 11.01 -10.89
CA ILE A 39 -7.18 10.35 -9.59
C ILE A 39 -7.22 11.40 -8.48
N HIS A 40 -8.22 11.34 -7.64
CA HIS A 40 -8.35 12.25 -6.51
C HIS A 40 -7.28 11.96 -5.45
N GLN A 41 -6.52 12.99 -5.08
CA GLN A 41 -5.59 12.93 -3.98
C GLN A 41 -6.35 13.02 -2.65
N ALA A 42 -5.87 12.31 -1.64
CA ALA A 42 -6.43 12.42 -0.29
C ALA A 42 -5.93 13.71 0.37
N ASP A 43 -6.83 14.67 0.56
CA ASP A 43 -6.53 15.92 1.26
C ASP A 43 -6.47 15.73 2.79
N GLN A 44 -6.00 16.77 3.49
CA GLN A 44 -5.82 16.73 4.94
C GLN A 44 -7.14 16.56 5.71
N ILE A 45 -8.23 17.15 5.23
CA ILE A 45 -9.56 17.04 5.87
C ILE A 45 -10.05 15.61 5.77
N ARG A 46 -9.96 15.04 4.57
CA ARG A 46 -10.33 13.64 4.33
C ARG A 46 -9.48 12.68 5.18
N LEU A 47 -8.16 12.87 5.22
CA LEU A 47 -7.25 12.04 6.00
C LEU A 47 -7.56 12.11 7.51
N GLN A 48 -7.86 13.28 8.04
CA GLN A 48 -8.24 13.46 9.44
C GLN A 48 -9.57 12.77 9.76
N HIS A 49 -10.58 12.92 8.92
CA HIS A 49 -11.87 12.26 9.07
C HIS A 49 -11.71 10.73 9.06
N GLU A 50 -10.95 10.19 8.10
CA GLU A 50 -10.71 8.76 7.99
C GLU A 50 -9.85 8.21 9.14
N PHE A 51 -8.90 9.00 9.66
CA PHE A 51 -8.14 8.63 10.85
C PHE A 51 -9.05 8.45 12.06
N ILE A 52 -9.93 9.42 12.31
CA ILE A 52 -10.89 9.37 13.44
C ILE A 52 -11.80 8.15 13.26
N ARG A 53 -12.40 7.98 12.10
CA ARG A 53 -13.35 6.91 11.80
C ARG A 53 -12.77 5.50 11.94
N LYS A 54 -11.50 5.30 11.54
CA LYS A 54 -10.91 3.96 11.44
C LYS A 54 -10.00 3.60 12.62
N PHE A 55 -9.39 4.58 13.29
CA PHE A 55 -8.26 4.34 14.18
C PHE A 55 -8.36 5.01 15.55
N ALA A 56 -9.20 6.04 15.76
CA ALA A 56 -9.19 6.82 16.99
C ALA A 56 -9.61 6.00 18.21
N ASP A 57 -10.61 5.13 18.07
CA ASP A 57 -11.16 4.35 19.22
C ASP A 57 -10.12 3.45 19.89
N GLU A 58 -9.16 2.93 19.13
CA GLU A 58 -8.17 1.97 19.65
C GLU A 58 -6.89 2.66 20.20
N ASN A 59 -6.67 3.93 19.85
CA ASN A 59 -5.51 4.75 20.26
C ASN A 59 -4.13 4.06 20.11
N ILE A 60 -3.97 3.18 19.14
CA ILE A 60 -2.74 2.40 18.88
C ILE A 60 -1.98 2.85 17.63
N ILE A 61 -2.61 3.67 16.77
CA ILE A 61 -1.99 4.24 15.58
C ILE A 61 -1.56 5.67 15.88
N SER A 62 -0.25 5.93 15.80
CA SER A 62 0.33 7.26 16.08
C SER A 62 0.16 8.27 14.93
N GLY A 63 -0.24 7.82 13.76
CA GLY A 63 -0.52 8.65 12.59
C GLY A 63 -0.84 7.84 11.35
N PHE A 64 -1.52 8.49 10.42
CA PHE A 64 -1.99 7.88 9.18
C PHE A 64 -1.85 8.84 8.01
N THR A 65 -1.56 8.30 6.85
CA THR A 65 -1.67 9.01 5.57
C THR A 65 -1.98 8.07 4.42
N SER A 66 -2.56 8.62 3.36
CA SER A 66 -2.82 7.94 2.10
C SER A 66 -2.59 8.92 0.95
N ALA A 67 -2.12 8.43 -0.19
CA ALA A 67 -1.86 9.28 -1.34
C ALA A 67 -3.15 9.68 -2.07
N PHE A 68 -4.08 8.73 -2.21
CA PHE A 68 -5.25 8.87 -3.05
C PHE A 68 -6.53 8.41 -2.35
N VAL A 69 -7.67 8.85 -2.88
CA VAL A 69 -8.99 8.30 -2.58
C VAL A 69 -9.27 7.15 -3.53
N PHE A 70 -9.74 6.03 -3.01
CA PHE A 70 -10.18 4.89 -3.83
C PHE A 70 -11.60 5.12 -4.32
N GLU A 71 -11.76 5.20 -5.62
CA GLU A 71 -13.07 5.32 -6.27
C GLU A 71 -13.30 4.11 -7.18
N LYS A 72 -14.54 3.62 -7.13
CA LYS A 72 -14.96 2.50 -7.97
C LYS A 72 -15.02 2.95 -9.44
N ASP A 73 -14.66 2.03 -10.35
CA ASP A 73 -14.67 2.20 -11.80
C ASP A 73 -13.79 3.36 -12.34
N LYS A 74 -12.76 3.74 -11.56
CA LYS A 74 -11.78 4.79 -11.90
C LYS A 74 -10.38 4.23 -12.13
N ALA A 75 -9.52 5.06 -12.71
CA ALA A 75 -8.16 4.71 -13.12
C ALA A 75 -7.32 4.05 -12.02
N LEU A 76 -7.45 4.49 -10.76
CA LEU A 76 -6.73 3.91 -9.64
C LEU A 76 -7.17 2.48 -9.35
N GLN A 77 -8.47 2.17 -9.45
CA GLN A 77 -8.96 0.81 -9.30
C GLN A 77 -8.38 -0.12 -10.37
N HIS A 78 -8.30 0.32 -11.63
CA HIS A 78 -7.69 -0.47 -12.71
C HIS A 78 -6.22 -0.78 -12.42
N LEU A 79 -5.45 0.19 -11.90
CA LEU A 79 -4.06 -0.04 -11.49
C LEU A 79 -3.96 -1.03 -10.32
N ILE A 80 -4.79 -0.88 -9.30
CA ILE A 80 -4.77 -1.77 -8.13
C ILE A 80 -5.22 -3.17 -8.52
N HIS A 81 -6.19 -3.29 -9.44
CA HIS A 81 -6.60 -4.57 -10.00
C HIS A 81 -5.47 -5.23 -10.80
N ALA A 82 -4.81 -4.48 -11.68
CA ALA A 82 -3.66 -4.97 -12.45
C ALA A 82 -2.49 -5.38 -11.53
N LEU A 83 -2.25 -4.63 -10.44
CA LEU A 83 -1.29 -4.99 -9.40
C LEU A 83 -1.67 -6.30 -8.68
N LYS A 84 -2.95 -6.63 -8.53
CA LYS A 84 -3.40 -7.82 -7.80
C LYS A 84 -3.48 -9.08 -8.67
N TYR A 85 -3.75 -8.93 -9.96
CA TYR A 85 -4.17 -10.06 -10.80
C TYR A 85 -3.42 -10.22 -12.12
N ASN A 86 -2.66 -9.20 -12.58
CA ASN A 86 -1.95 -9.25 -13.86
C ASN A 86 -0.43 -9.44 -13.70
N GLU A 87 0.02 -9.97 -12.57
CA GLU A 87 1.44 -10.24 -12.26
C GLU A 87 2.38 -9.04 -12.47
N ASN A 88 1.86 -7.81 -12.47
CA ASN A 88 2.63 -6.61 -12.73
C ASN A 88 3.06 -5.87 -11.45
N PHE A 89 4.07 -6.42 -10.78
CA PHE A 89 4.63 -5.80 -9.56
C PHE A 89 5.21 -4.39 -9.76
N ARG A 90 5.55 -4.01 -11.02
CA ARG A 90 6.09 -2.67 -11.34
C ARG A 90 5.08 -1.57 -11.03
N ILE A 91 3.78 -1.86 -11.14
CA ILE A 91 2.70 -0.96 -10.72
C ILE A 91 2.83 -0.64 -9.22
N GLY A 92 3.14 -1.64 -8.38
CA GLY A 92 3.34 -1.42 -6.95
C GLY A 92 4.50 -0.46 -6.66
N ILE A 93 5.63 -0.62 -7.36
CA ILE A 93 6.77 0.30 -7.25
C ILE A 93 6.38 1.72 -7.71
N TYR A 94 5.64 1.83 -8.82
CA TYR A 94 5.17 3.11 -9.35
C TYR A 94 4.25 3.82 -8.35
N LEU A 95 3.22 3.14 -7.86
CA LEU A 95 2.28 3.68 -6.86
C LEU A 95 2.98 4.05 -5.55
N GLY A 96 3.92 3.22 -5.10
CA GLY A 96 4.73 3.52 -3.92
C GLY A 96 5.59 4.77 -4.08
N LYS A 97 6.21 4.99 -5.25
CA LYS A 97 6.95 6.23 -5.53
C LYS A 97 6.02 7.45 -5.51
N LYS A 98 4.83 7.35 -6.11
CA LYS A 98 3.84 8.44 -6.10
C LYS A 98 3.36 8.74 -4.68
N ALA A 99 3.03 7.73 -3.88
CA ALA A 99 2.66 7.89 -2.48
C ALA A 99 3.78 8.55 -1.66
N ALA A 100 5.04 8.14 -1.87
CA ALA A 100 6.18 8.76 -1.22
C ALA A 100 6.36 10.23 -1.57
N GLN A 101 6.11 10.62 -2.82
CA GLN A 101 6.21 12.01 -3.27
C GLN A 101 5.11 12.88 -2.66
N LEU A 102 3.86 12.41 -2.70
CA LEU A 102 2.68 13.15 -2.22
C LEU A 102 2.64 13.27 -0.68
N CYS A 103 3.05 12.20 0.02
CA CYS A 103 2.99 12.14 1.48
C CYS A 103 4.34 12.42 2.16
N LYS A 104 5.36 12.91 1.42
CA LYS A 104 6.74 13.05 1.90
C LYS A 104 6.84 13.73 3.26
N ASP A 105 6.29 14.92 3.38
CA ASP A 105 6.46 15.73 4.60
C ASP A 105 5.81 15.09 5.83
N THR A 106 4.68 14.42 5.64
CA THR A 106 4.01 13.68 6.72
C THR A 106 4.84 12.47 7.13
N ILE A 107 5.32 11.68 6.17
CA ILE A 107 6.09 10.46 6.46
C ILE A 107 7.43 10.82 7.14
N MET A 108 8.10 11.87 6.70
CA MET A 108 9.41 12.26 7.28
C MET A 108 9.27 12.73 8.74
N ARG A 109 8.17 13.39 9.11
CA ARG A 109 7.89 13.75 10.52
C ARG A 109 7.73 12.56 11.46
N TRP A 110 7.39 11.38 10.95
CA TRP A 110 7.23 10.18 11.77
C TRP A 110 8.55 9.57 12.24
N ASN A 111 9.67 9.98 11.64
CA ASN A 111 11.00 9.48 11.95
C ASN A 111 11.04 7.95 12.06
N ALA A 112 10.51 7.29 11.05
CA ALA A 112 10.31 5.84 11.05
C ALA A 112 11.60 5.09 10.72
N ASP A 113 11.88 4.04 11.49
CA ASP A 113 13.03 3.14 11.27
C ASP A 113 12.79 2.18 10.10
N TYR A 114 11.54 1.70 9.97
CA TYR A 114 11.19 0.66 9.00
C TYR A 114 9.83 0.88 8.34
N LEU A 115 9.77 0.45 7.08
CA LEU A 115 8.51 0.11 6.40
C LEU A 115 8.26 -1.39 6.59
N ILE A 116 7.09 -1.77 7.11
CA ILE A 116 6.64 -3.16 7.17
C ILE A 116 5.44 -3.31 6.23
N PRO A 117 5.59 -3.98 5.09
CA PRO A 117 4.46 -4.27 4.21
C PRO A 117 3.52 -5.26 4.89
N ILE A 118 2.21 -5.00 4.84
CA ILE A 118 1.20 -5.96 5.32
C ILE A 118 1.39 -7.30 4.61
N PRO A 119 1.61 -8.40 5.38
CA PRO A 119 1.86 -9.69 4.77
C PRO A 119 0.60 -10.35 4.22
N LEU A 120 0.71 -10.97 3.07
CA LEU A 120 -0.30 -11.88 2.54
C LEU A 120 -0.17 -13.27 3.17
N HIS A 121 -1.30 -13.97 3.28
CA HIS A 121 -1.28 -15.40 3.56
C HIS A 121 -0.60 -16.15 2.39
N HIS A 122 0.10 -17.27 2.70
CA HIS A 122 0.89 -18.00 1.69
C HIS A 122 0.06 -18.45 0.48
N LEU A 123 -1.20 -18.86 0.67
CA LEU A 123 -2.11 -19.23 -0.43
C LEU A 123 -2.39 -18.03 -1.35
N LYS A 124 -2.73 -16.85 -0.79
CA LYS A 124 -2.91 -15.63 -1.61
C LYS A 124 -1.63 -15.17 -2.28
N LYS A 125 -0.48 -15.38 -1.63
CA LYS A 125 0.81 -15.08 -2.23
C LYS A 125 1.13 -16.02 -3.38
N ALA A 126 0.77 -17.31 -3.28
CA ALA A 126 0.91 -18.28 -4.37
C ALA A 126 0.00 -17.94 -5.55
N GLU A 127 -1.27 -17.58 -5.28
CA GLU A 127 -2.23 -17.14 -6.29
C GLU A 127 -1.78 -15.89 -7.06
N ARG A 128 -1.17 -14.90 -6.36
CA ARG A 128 -0.77 -13.60 -6.93
C ARG A 128 0.68 -13.54 -7.39
N GLY A 129 1.49 -14.56 -7.11
CA GLY A 129 2.93 -14.59 -7.37
C GLY A 129 3.76 -13.75 -6.39
N TYR A 130 3.19 -12.70 -5.78
CA TYR A 130 3.90 -11.76 -4.91
C TYR A 130 2.99 -11.05 -3.90
N ASN A 131 3.62 -10.28 -2.99
CA ASN A 131 2.93 -9.39 -2.06
C ASN A 131 2.93 -7.94 -2.61
N GLN A 132 1.77 -7.39 -2.88
CA GLN A 132 1.59 -6.02 -3.44
C GLN A 132 2.17 -4.96 -2.52
N SER A 133 1.84 -5.04 -1.22
CA SER A 133 2.29 -4.07 -0.22
C SER A 133 3.82 -4.04 -0.10
N PHE A 134 4.52 -5.18 -0.39
CA PHE A 134 5.97 -5.22 -0.46
C PHE A 134 6.54 -4.39 -1.61
N TYR A 135 5.96 -4.47 -2.80
CA TYR A 135 6.43 -3.68 -3.94
C TYR A 135 6.07 -2.20 -3.81
N ILE A 136 4.94 -1.88 -3.18
CA ILE A 136 4.62 -0.50 -2.78
C ILE A 136 5.67 0.02 -1.80
N ALA A 137 5.99 -0.74 -0.76
CA ALA A 137 7.04 -0.38 0.20
C ALA A 137 8.41 -0.20 -0.48
N LYS A 138 8.74 -1.02 -1.51
CA LYS A 138 9.95 -0.82 -2.34
C LYS A 138 9.95 0.53 -3.04
N GLY A 139 8.81 0.93 -3.62
CA GLY A 139 8.67 2.25 -4.22
C GLY A 139 8.90 3.37 -3.22
N ILE A 140 8.25 3.30 -2.05
CA ILE A 140 8.37 4.29 -0.97
C ILE A 140 9.81 4.35 -0.47
N GLY A 141 10.40 3.22 -0.10
CA GLY A 141 11.76 3.13 0.44
C GLY A 141 12.82 3.63 -0.54
N SER A 142 12.61 3.47 -1.87
CA SER A 142 13.53 3.98 -2.89
C SER A 142 13.60 5.51 -2.93
N VAL A 143 12.48 6.20 -2.63
CA VAL A 143 12.37 7.65 -2.60
C VAL A 143 12.83 8.22 -1.26
N LEU A 144 12.30 7.69 -0.15
CA LEU A 144 12.49 8.25 1.19
C LEU A 144 13.68 7.65 1.95
N LYS A 145 14.35 6.64 1.38
CA LYS A 145 15.51 5.94 1.97
C LYS A 145 15.20 5.25 3.31
N ILE A 146 13.94 4.89 3.54
CA ILE A 146 13.51 4.12 4.72
C ILE A 146 13.68 2.63 4.41
N LYS A 147 14.29 1.89 5.34
CA LYS A 147 14.54 0.44 5.20
C LYS A 147 13.23 -0.36 5.25
N ILE A 148 13.19 -1.47 4.52
CA ILE A 148 12.04 -2.39 4.51
C ILE A 148 12.34 -3.59 5.39
N ASN A 149 11.48 -3.87 6.37
CA ASN A 149 11.52 -5.08 7.17
C ASN A 149 10.29 -5.95 6.83
N HIS A 150 10.47 -6.93 5.96
CA HIS A 150 9.39 -7.80 5.48
C HIS A 150 9.39 -9.20 6.13
N ASN A 151 10.33 -9.44 7.07
CA ASN A 151 10.51 -10.75 7.70
C ASN A 151 10.05 -10.79 9.16
N SER A 152 9.63 -9.65 9.75
CA SER A 152 9.25 -9.61 11.16
C SER A 152 7.80 -9.98 11.43
N LEU A 153 6.91 -9.77 10.46
CA LEU A 153 5.47 -10.02 10.56
C LEU A 153 5.04 -11.04 9.51
N LYS A 154 4.24 -12.03 9.90
CA LYS A 154 3.70 -13.07 9.00
C LYS A 154 2.20 -13.23 9.21
N ARG A 155 1.44 -13.43 8.14
CA ARG A 155 0.04 -13.81 8.19
C ARG A 155 -0.05 -15.33 8.23
N ILE A 156 -0.61 -15.87 9.31
CA ILE A 156 -0.66 -17.31 9.59
C ILE A 156 -2.03 -17.92 9.32
N ARG A 157 -3.11 -17.12 9.35
CA ARG A 157 -4.47 -17.58 9.10
C ARG A 157 -4.98 -17.06 7.76
N TYR A 158 -5.53 -17.95 6.96
CA TYR A 158 -6.23 -17.58 5.72
C TYR A 158 -7.61 -17.00 6.07
N THR A 159 -7.83 -15.77 5.67
CA THR A 159 -9.15 -15.14 5.75
C THR A 159 -9.59 -14.86 4.32
N GLY A 160 -10.67 -15.52 3.90
CA GLY A 160 -11.20 -15.39 2.53
C GLY A 160 -11.49 -13.94 2.15
N THR A 161 -11.46 -13.64 0.86
CA THR A 161 -11.99 -12.39 0.30
C THR A 161 -13.51 -12.49 0.34
N GLN A 162 -14.12 -12.02 1.41
CA GLN A 162 -15.57 -11.89 1.46
C GLN A 162 -15.90 -10.43 1.22
N THR A 163 -16.28 -10.12 -0.01
CA THR A 163 -16.73 -8.79 -0.44
C THR A 163 -18.05 -8.38 0.23
N GLU A 164 -18.74 -9.31 0.88
CA GLU A 164 -20.06 -9.14 1.48
C GLU A 164 -20.09 -9.02 3.01
N LEU A 165 -18.93 -9.10 3.71
CA LEU A 165 -18.90 -9.00 5.16
C LEU A 165 -19.10 -7.56 5.66
N SER A 166 -19.92 -7.43 6.71
CA SER A 166 -20.04 -6.22 7.53
C SER A 166 -18.71 -5.79 8.17
N LEU A 167 -18.65 -4.57 8.69
CA LEU A 167 -17.45 -4.03 9.35
C LEU A 167 -17.02 -4.86 10.57
N THR A 168 -17.95 -5.33 11.36
CA THR A 168 -17.73 -6.18 12.54
C THR A 168 -17.18 -7.55 12.13
N GLU A 169 -17.80 -8.20 11.18
CA GLU A 169 -17.34 -9.50 10.65
C GLU A 169 -15.94 -9.42 10.05
N ARG A 170 -15.57 -8.29 9.41
CA ARG A 170 -14.19 -8.08 8.91
C ARG A 170 -13.18 -7.94 10.05
N ARG A 171 -13.55 -7.32 11.19
CA ARG A 171 -12.69 -7.24 12.38
C ARG A 171 -12.50 -8.62 13.01
N ASP A 172 -13.55 -9.38 13.20
CA ASP A 172 -13.48 -10.72 13.78
C ASP A 172 -12.72 -11.70 12.87
N ASN A 173 -12.91 -11.54 11.57
CA ASN A 173 -12.24 -12.38 10.57
C ASN A 173 -10.73 -12.16 10.49
N ILE A 174 -10.20 -11.03 10.96
CA ILE A 174 -8.76 -10.72 10.92
C ILE A 174 -8.05 -10.98 12.26
N LYS A 175 -8.80 -11.16 13.35
CA LYS A 175 -8.27 -11.41 14.69
C LYS A 175 -7.35 -12.63 14.69
N ASP A 176 -6.20 -12.55 15.38
CA ASP A 176 -5.19 -13.62 15.47
C ASP A 176 -4.66 -14.15 14.12
N ALA A 177 -4.82 -13.36 13.04
CA ALA A 177 -4.36 -13.77 11.71
C ALA A 177 -2.86 -13.53 11.49
N PHE A 178 -2.18 -12.85 12.39
CA PHE A 178 -0.78 -12.47 12.25
C PHE A 178 0.08 -12.97 13.41
N LYS A 179 1.40 -13.11 13.15
CA LYS A 179 2.40 -13.51 14.16
C LYS A 179 3.70 -12.76 13.92
N ILE A 180 4.37 -12.35 15.01
CA ILE A 180 5.74 -11.86 14.94
C ILE A 180 6.72 -13.03 14.83
N ILE A 181 7.63 -12.93 13.86
CA ILE A 181 8.68 -13.92 13.60
C ILE A 181 10.01 -13.44 14.20
N ASN A 182 10.28 -12.13 14.18
CA ASN A 182 11.51 -11.55 14.70
C ASN A 182 11.23 -10.31 15.55
N ALA A 183 10.95 -10.53 16.84
CA ALA A 183 10.66 -9.46 17.79
C ALA A 183 11.90 -8.55 18.05
N LYS A 184 13.13 -9.10 18.00
CA LYS A 184 14.34 -8.31 18.24
C LYS A 184 14.50 -7.18 17.22
N SER A 185 14.10 -7.38 15.98
CA SER A 185 14.26 -6.38 14.91
C SER A 185 13.28 -5.22 14.98
N ILE A 186 12.21 -5.33 15.79
CA ILE A 186 11.16 -4.31 15.91
C ILE A 186 11.17 -3.60 17.26
N LYS A 187 11.93 -4.12 18.24
CA LYS A 187 11.96 -3.56 19.60
C LYS A 187 12.43 -2.12 19.59
N SER A 188 11.65 -1.25 20.24
CA SER A 188 11.87 0.20 20.35
C SER A 188 11.96 0.93 19.00
N LYS A 189 11.31 0.38 17.94
CA LYS A 189 11.30 0.95 16.59
C LYS A 189 10.01 1.68 16.26
N ASN A 190 10.14 2.77 15.52
CA ASN A 190 9.04 3.45 14.86
C ASN A 190 8.78 2.76 13.51
N ILE A 191 7.57 2.28 13.29
CA ILE A 191 7.23 1.43 12.17
C ILE A 191 6.09 2.03 11.36
N ILE A 192 6.24 2.06 10.04
CA ILE A 192 5.16 2.36 9.12
C ILE A 192 4.64 1.04 8.52
N LEU A 193 3.39 0.71 8.79
CA LEU A 193 2.67 -0.36 8.09
C LEU A 193 2.23 0.14 6.72
N VAL A 194 2.55 -0.62 5.67
CA VAL A 194 2.25 -0.25 4.28
C VAL A 194 1.23 -1.21 3.69
N ASP A 195 0.14 -0.67 3.13
CA ASP A 195 -0.87 -1.44 2.41
C ASP A 195 -1.23 -0.80 1.06
N ASP A 196 -1.95 -1.53 0.19
CA ASP A 196 -2.43 -0.99 -1.09
C ASP A 196 -3.67 -0.09 -0.86
N VAL A 197 -4.72 -0.62 -0.24
CA VAL A 197 -5.97 0.10 0.05
C VAL A 197 -6.40 -0.15 1.49
N ILE A 198 -6.58 0.92 2.25
CA ILE A 198 -7.18 0.84 3.58
C ILE A 198 -8.69 1.09 3.44
N THR A 199 -9.48 0.08 3.78
CA THR A 199 -10.96 0.14 3.84
C THR A 199 -11.41 0.38 5.28
N THR A 200 -11.60 -0.66 6.06
CA THR A 200 -12.01 -0.57 7.47
C THR A 200 -10.86 -0.27 8.45
N GLY A 201 -9.62 -0.42 8.03
CA GLY A 201 -8.45 -0.34 8.92
C GLY A 201 -8.20 -1.58 9.78
N ALA A 202 -9.08 -2.58 9.78
CA ALA A 202 -8.99 -3.76 10.66
C ALA A 202 -7.66 -4.51 10.54
N THR A 203 -7.14 -4.69 9.34
CA THR A 203 -5.83 -5.34 9.11
C THR A 203 -4.68 -4.54 9.73
N ILE A 204 -4.70 -3.22 9.56
CA ILE A 204 -3.69 -2.31 10.14
C ILE A 204 -3.76 -2.38 11.66
N LEU A 205 -4.96 -2.29 12.25
CA LEU A 205 -5.16 -2.35 13.70
C LEU A 205 -4.64 -3.66 14.28
N GLU A 206 -4.97 -4.80 13.70
CA GLU A 206 -4.52 -6.11 14.17
C GLU A 206 -2.98 -6.25 14.10
N CYS A 207 -2.38 -5.84 12.97
CA CYS A 207 -0.92 -5.84 12.85
C CYS A 207 -0.26 -4.90 13.88
N SER A 208 -0.87 -3.75 14.15
CA SER A 208 -0.35 -2.76 15.12
C SER A 208 -0.40 -3.27 16.54
N LYS A 209 -1.51 -3.91 16.97
CA LYS A 209 -1.63 -4.54 18.29
C LYS A 209 -0.47 -5.50 18.52
N ILE A 210 -0.26 -6.42 17.60
CA ILE A 210 0.79 -7.44 17.69
C ILE A 210 2.19 -6.83 17.71
N LEU A 211 2.46 -5.80 16.89
CA LEU A 211 3.75 -5.12 16.87
C LEU A 211 4.04 -4.39 18.18
N LEU A 212 3.07 -3.65 18.73
CA LEU A 212 3.20 -2.95 20.01
C LEU A 212 3.39 -3.92 21.18
N MET A 213 2.61 -5.01 21.25
CA MET A 213 2.76 -6.06 22.26
C MET A 213 4.15 -6.73 22.22
N ASN A 214 4.82 -6.70 21.08
CA ASN A 214 6.18 -7.23 20.90
C ASN A 214 7.27 -6.14 20.94
N GLY A 215 6.95 -4.96 21.48
CA GLY A 215 7.91 -3.93 21.86
C GLY A 215 8.22 -2.89 20.78
N ALA A 216 7.44 -2.76 19.72
CA ALA A 216 7.53 -1.60 18.82
C ALA A 216 7.20 -0.30 19.60
N ALA A 217 7.85 0.81 19.24
CA ALA A 217 7.66 2.08 19.95
C ALA A 217 6.41 2.83 19.46
N LYS A 218 6.31 3.07 18.15
CA LYS A 218 5.16 3.75 17.51
C LYS A 218 4.82 3.06 16.20
N ILE A 219 3.53 3.04 15.90
CA ILE A 219 3.03 2.50 14.65
C ILE A 219 2.32 3.60 13.86
N PHE A 220 2.64 3.70 12.60
CA PHE A 220 2.02 4.58 11.62
C PHE A 220 1.42 3.74 10.49
N ALA A 221 0.39 4.25 9.85
CA ALA A 221 -0.24 3.57 8.72
C ALA A 221 -0.09 4.41 7.44
N LEU A 222 0.30 3.75 6.36
CA LEU A 222 0.43 4.35 5.03
C LEU A 222 -0.21 3.44 3.99
N SER A 223 -1.07 4.00 3.15
CA SER A 223 -1.62 3.29 1.99
C SER A 223 -1.44 4.08 0.70
N VAL A 224 -1.57 3.39 -0.42
CA VAL A 224 -1.71 4.06 -1.73
C VAL A 224 -3.05 4.75 -1.81
N ALA A 225 -4.12 4.06 -1.36
CA ALA A 225 -5.46 4.62 -1.38
C ALA A 225 -6.23 4.36 -0.08
N ILE A 226 -7.18 5.23 0.19
CA ILE A 226 -8.17 5.08 1.24
C ILE A 226 -9.55 4.95 0.61
N ALA A 227 -10.33 3.95 1.05
CA ALA A 227 -11.71 3.74 0.65
C ALA A 227 -12.69 4.08 1.78
N ASP A 228 -13.92 4.37 1.40
CA ASP A 228 -15.04 4.57 2.31
C ASP A 228 -15.43 3.31 3.09
#